data_1f95ba277f1d6d724c7b2e6ea9f75ab0
#
_entry.id   1f95ba277f1d6d724c7b2e6ea9f75ab0
#
_cell.length_a   1.000
_cell.length_b   1.000
_cell.length_c   1.000
_cell.angle_alpha   90.00
_cell.angle_beta   90.00
_cell.angle_gamma   90.00
#
_symmetry.space_group_name_H-M   'P 1'
#
loop_
_entity.id
_entity.type
_entity.pdbx_description
1 polymer ?
#
loop_
_entity_poly.entity_id
_entity_poly.type
_entity_poly.pdbx_seq_one_letter_code
_entity_poly.pdbx_strand_id
1 'polypeptide(L)'
;MIKQAIYQLSNKQDLTTEQAIVSMQEIMSGTASDIQIASFLTALRLKGETIDEITAFAQVMREKAQSIDYKDDLFEIVGTGGDEANTFNISTTAGFVISASGIKVAKHGNRSVSSKCGAADCLEALGTKLELDAKQNEKMLDEIGMCFMFAPKYHSSMKYASPVRRELGIRTVFNILGPLANPANANRQLMGVYQEELVEPLAKVLSNLGVKRGAVVYGYDGLDEITACNKTLVCEIKDKKLKTYTLDPRDYGMEYANSAELVGGDKNENAQITRDILAGTLGAKRNAVLLNAGMSIYLAKDGLSIQDGINIAKDTIDKGKADRKAHV
;
A
#
# COMPACT_ATOMS: atom_id res chain seq x y z
N MET A 1 -12.53 -23.29 16.07
CA MET A 1 -12.35 -23.27 14.59
C MET A 1 -10.88 -23.38 14.20
N ILE A 2 -9.95 -22.62 14.78
CA ILE A 2 -8.53 -22.56 14.34
C ILE A 2 -7.81 -23.95 14.35
N LYS A 3 -8.08 -24.84 15.30
CA LYS A 3 -7.49 -26.19 15.31
C LYS A 3 -7.91 -27.02 14.09
N GLN A 4 -9.17 -26.90 13.67
CA GLN A 4 -9.69 -27.58 12.49
C GLN A 4 -9.07 -26.97 11.21
N ALA A 5 -8.96 -25.63 11.16
CA ALA A 5 -8.30 -24.93 10.06
C ALA A 5 -6.83 -25.37 9.90
N ILE A 6 -6.07 -25.45 11.01
CA ILE A 6 -4.69 -25.95 11.00
C ILE A 6 -4.62 -27.37 10.42
N TYR A 7 -5.53 -28.26 10.83
CA TYR A 7 -5.57 -29.63 10.31
C TYR A 7 -5.81 -29.65 8.80
N GLN A 8 -6.79 -28.86 8.28
CA GLN A 8 -7.08 -28.78 6.85
C GLN A 8 -5.87 -28.22 6.08
N LEU A 9 -5.31 -27.10 6.52
CA LEU A 9 -4.16 -26.46 5.89
C LEU A 9 -2.93 -27.37 5.86
N SER A 10 -2.69 -28.15 6.94
CA SER A 10 -1.58 -29.12 6.98
C SER A 10 -1.76 -30.28 5.98
N ASN A 11 -2.99 -30.56 5.57
CA ASN A 11 -3.32 -31.51 4.51
C ASN A 11 -3.45 -30.83 3.12
N LYS A 12 -2.97 -29.59 2.98
CA LYS A 12 -3.04 -28.79 1.74
C LYS A 12 -4.46 -28.56 1.22
N GLN A 13 -5.44 -28.51 2.11
CA GLN A 13 -6.83 -28.22 1.80
C GLN A 13 -7.13 -26.73 2.03
N ASP A 14 -7.88 -26.13 1.10
CA ASP A 14 -8.31 -24.76 1.21
C ASP A 14 -9.38 -24.60 2.31
N LEU A 15 -9.37 -23.44 2.96
CA LEU A 15 -10.41 -23.07 3.89
C LEU A 15 -11.64 -22.53 3.14
N THR A 16 -12.82 -22.82 3.65
CA THR A 16 -14.00 -22.08 3.22
C THR A 16 -13.89 -20.63 3.72
N THR A 17 -14.59 -19.70 3.08
CA THR A 17 -14.64 -18.28 3.52
C THR A 17 -15.03 -18.15 4.99
N GLU A 18 -16.01 -18.92 5.45
CA GLU A 18 -16.44 -18.92 6.85
C GLU A 18 -15.33 -19.40 7.80
N GLN A 19 -14.65 -20.50 7.45
CA GLN A 19 -13.53 -21.02 8.24
C GLN A 19 -12.37 -20.00 8.33
N ALA A 20 -12.08 -19.35 7.21
CA ALA A 20 -11.06 -18.30 7.15
C ALA A 20 -11.43 -17.10 8.04
N ILE A 21 -12.67 -16.60 7.95
CA ILE A 21 -13.18 -15.52 8.78
C ILE A 21 -13.06 -15.86 10.26
N VAL A 22 -13.62 -17.00 10.68
CA VAL A 22 -13.65 -17.37 12.11
C VAL A 22 -12.23 -17.60 12.65
N SER A 23 -11.35 -18.24 11.87
CA SER A 23 -9.95 -18.45 12.28
C SER A 23 -9.21 -17.13 12.46
N MET A 24 -9.39 -16.17 11.55
CA MET A 24 -8.79 -14.84 11.68
C MET A 24 -9.39 -14.06 12.86
N GLN A 25 -10.69 -14.17 13.11
CA GLN A 25 -11.33 -13.58 14.29
C GLN A 25 -10.77 -14.14 15.59
N GLU A 26 -10.53 -15.46 15.69
CA GLU A 26 -9.88 -16.09 16.85
C GLU A 26 -8.46 -15.54 17.07
N ILE A 27 -7.69 -15.34 15.99
CA ILE A 27 -6.36 -14.72 16.06
C ILE A 27 -6.47 -13.27 16.54
N MET A 28 -7.29 -12.46 15.87
CA MET A 28 -7.38 -11.02 16.11
C MET A 28 -8.09 -10.65 17.43
N SER A 29 -8.77 -11.59 18.08
CA SER A 29 -9.35 -11.42 19.43
C SER A 29 -8.46 -11.92 20.57
N GLY A 30 -7.34 -12.60 20.24
CA GLY A 30 -6.45 -13.20 21.24
C GLY A 30 -6.98 -14.50 21.84
N THR A 31 -7.97 -15.13 21.20
CA THR A 31 -8.52 -16.43 21.64
C THR A 31 -7.59 -17.58 21.23
N ALA A 32 -6.88 -17.42 20.08
CA ALA A 32 -5.88 -18.38 19.63
C ALA A 32 -4.57 -18.21 20.42
N SER A 33 -3.96 -19.33 20.83
CA SER A 33 -2.65 -19.31 21.45
C SER A 33 -1.53 -19.04 20.41
N ASP A 34 -0.36 -18.59 20.86
CA ASP A 34 0.79 -18.32 20.01
C ASP A 34 1.19 -19.55 19.18
N ILE A 35 1.12 -20.75 19.78
CA ILE A 35 1.38 -22.03 19.09
C ILE A 35 0.36 -22.24 17.96
N GLN A 36 -0.90 -21.94 18.19
CA GLN A 36 -1.95 -22.07 17.18
C GLN A 36 -1.76 -21.04 16.04
N ILE A 37 -1.43 -19.81 16.39
CA ILE A 37 -1.15 -18.75 15.41
C ILE A 37 0.06 -19.14 14.54
N ALA A 38 1.16 -19.58 15.16
CA ALA A 38 2.36 -20.02 14.44
C ALA A 38 2.06 -21.20 13.50
N SER A 39 1.34 -22.21 14.00
CA SER A 39 0.96 -23.39 13.20
C SER A 39 0.04 -23.01 12.03
N PHE A 40 -0.95 -22.14 12.27
CA PHE A 40 -1.87 -21.66 11.24
C PHE A 40 -1.12 -20.90 10.13
N LEU A 41 -0.30 -19.93 10.50
CA LEU A 41 0.44 -19.11 9.54
C LEU A 41 1.43 -19.94 8.73
N THR A 42 2.11 -20.89 9.37
CA THR A 42 3.06 -21.77 8.69
C THR A 42 2.35 -22.73 7.73
N ALA A 43 1.28 -23.39 8.18
CA ALA A 43 0.52 -24.31 7.33
C ALA A 43 -0.12 -23.59 6.14
N LEU A 44 -0.69 -22.39 6.36
CA LEU A 44 -1.26 -21.55 5.31
C LEU A 44 -0.19 -21.16 4.27
N ARG A 45 1.00 -20.72 4.72
CA ARG A 45 2.13 -20.38 3.85
C ARG A 45 2.60 -21.56 3.00
N LEU A 46 2.68 -22.77 3.60
CA LEU A 46 3.13 -23.98 2.89
C LEU A 46 2.09 -24.52 1.90
N LYS A 47 0.81 -24.27 2.16
CA LYS A 47 -0.27 -24.58 1.22
C LYS A 47 -0.31 -23.57 0.06
N GLY A 48 -0.07 -22.30 0.35
CA GLY A 48 -0.35 -21.15 -0.51
C GLY A 48 -1.77 -20.60 -0.27
N GLU A 49 -1.88 -19.30 -0.13
CA GLU A 49 -3.13 -18.61 0.15
C GLU A 49 -4.01 -18.52 -1.11
N THR A 50 -5.31 -18.78 -0.97
CA THR A 50 -6.29 -18.52 -2.04
C THR A 50 -6.81 -17.09 -2.01
N ILE A 51 -7.39 -16.63 -3.14
CA ILE A 51 -8.02 -15.30 -3.23
C ILE A 51 -9.13 -15.15 -2.19
N ASP A 52 -9.94 -16.20 -1.97
CA ASP A 52 -11.05 -16.16 -1.02
C ASP A 52 -10.55 -16.11 0.43
N GLU A 53 -9.51 -16.86 0.76
CA GLU A 53 -8.87 -16.81 2.08
C GLU A 53 -8.28 -15.41 2.36
N ILE A 54 -7.51 -14.85 1.42
CA ILE A 54 -6.93 -13.50 1.57
C ILE A 54 -8.05 -12.45 1.70
N THR A 55 -9.10 -12.55 0.90
CA THR A 55 -10.26 -11.65 0.98
C THR A 55 -10.91 -11.71 2.36
N ALA A 56 -11.17 -12.92 2.87
CA ALA A 56 -11.77 -13.14 4.18
C ALA A 56 -10.91 -12.57 5.32
N PHE A 57 -9.60 -12.79 5.27
CA PHE A 57 -8.67 -12.27 6.26
C PHE A 57 -8.62 -10.73 6.26
N ALA A 58 -8.58 -10.13 5.07
CA ALA A 58 -8.59 -8.67 4.94
C ALA A 58 -9.91 -8.04 5.45
N GLN A 59 -11.05 -8.69 5.19
CA GLN A 59 -12.35 -8.27 5.74
C GLN A 59 -12.33 -8.23 7.26
N VAL A 60 -11.89 -9.30 7.92
CA VAL A 60 -11.77 -9.34 9.38
C VAL A 60 -10.84 -8.25 9.91
N MET A 61 -9.72 -7.99 9.24
CA MET A 61 -8.80 -6.92 9.65
C MET A 61 -9.46 -5.53 9.54
N ARG A 62 -10.23 -5.27 8.47
CA ARG A 62 -10.99 -4.01 8.32
C ARG A 62 -12.07 -3.86 9.39
N GLU A 63 -12.83 -4.92 9.67
CA GLU A 63 -13.86 -4.93 10.72
C GLU A 63 -13.29 -4.67 12.12
N LYS A 64 -12.08 -5.13 12.40
CA LYS A 64 -11.39 -4.94 13.70
C LYS A 64 -10.59 -3.65 13.78
N ALA A 65 -10.41 -2.93 12.68
CA ALA A 65 -9.73 -1.66 12.66
C ALA A 65 -10.58 -0.54 13.27
N GLN A 66 -9.91 0.50 13.78
CA GLN A 66 -10.57 1.77 14.07
C GLN A 66 -10.90 2.43 12.74
N SER A 67 -12.15 2.36 12.30
CA SER A 67 -12.58 2.87 10.99
C SER A 67 -12.62 4.41 10.94
N ILE A 68 -12.37 4.94 9.75
CA ILE A 68 -12.71 6.32 9.35
C ILE A 68 -13.92 6.24 8.44
N ASP A 69 -15.00 6.94 8.79
CA ASP A 69 -16.21 7.05 7.95
C ASP A 69 -16.16 8.35 7.16
N TYR A 70 -15.86 8.24 5.87
CA TYR A 70 -15.70 9.38 4.98
C TYR A 70 -16.58 9.24 3.75
N LYS A 71 -17.28 10.33 3.37
CA LYS A 71 -18.35 10.28 2.35
C LYS A 71 -17.84 10.28 0.91
N ASP A 72 -16.71 10.94 0.66
CA ASP A 72 -16.18 11.07 -0.69
C ASP A 72 -15.31 9.85 -1.06
N ASP A 73 -15.03 9.69 -2.35
CA ASP A 73 -14.05 8.72 -2.83
C ASP A 73 -12.66 9.03 -2.24
N LEU A 74 -12.02 8.00 -1.71
CA LEU A 74 -10.69 8.08 -1.14
C LEU A 74 -9.71 7.28 -1.99
N PHE A 75 -8.52 7.83 -2.17
CA PHE A 75 -7.42 7.17 -2.85
C PHE A 75 -6.36 6.68 -1.85
N GLU A 76 -5.87 5.46 -2.05
CA GLU A 76 -4.70 4.94 -1.35
C GLU A 76 -3.57 4.65 -2.33
N ILE A 77 -2.35 5.01 -1.94
CA ILE A 77 -1.12 4.57 -2.60
C ILE A 77 -0.23 3.90 -1.58
N VAL A 78 0.10 2.62 -1.83
CA VAL A 78 0.79 1.78 -0.84
C VAL A 78 1.50 0.62 -1.53
N GLY A 79 2.64 0.18 -0.99
CA GLY A 79 3.28 -1.08 -1.35
C GLY A 79 3.19 -2.09 -0.22
N THR A 80 3.42 -3.37 -0.54
CA THR A 80 3.52 -4.44 0.46
C THR A 80 4.77 -4.28 1.33
N GLY A 81 5.78 -3.59 0.81
CA GLY A 81 7.13 -3.63 1.36
C GLY A 81 7.80 -4.97 1.11
N GLY A 82 9.03 -5.10 1.59
CA GLY A 82 9.78 -6.35 1.51
C GLY A 82 10.38 -6.64 0.13
N ASP A 83 10.48 -5.65 -0.73
CA ASP A 83 11.16 -5.69 -2.03
C ASP A 83 12.69 -5.64 -1.92
N GLU A 84 13.21 -5.32 -0.74
CA GLU A 84 14.65 -5.20 -0.44
C GLU A 84 15.41 -4.17 -1.29
N ALA A 85 14.69 -3.33 -2.05
CA ALA A 85 15.29 -2.37 -2.98
C ALA A 85 15.91 -1.15 -2.29
N ASN A 86 15.56 -0.90 -1.02
CA ASN A 86 16.05 0.24 -0.23
C ASN A 86 15.83 1.60 -0.91
N THR A 87 14.77 1.75 -1.68
CA THR A 87 14.41 3.01 -2.33
C THR A 87 13.99 4.07 -1.31
N PHE A 88 14.02 5.33 -1.74
CA PHE A 88 13.35 6.38 -0.97
C PHE A 88 11.82 6.14 -0.92
N ASN A 89 11.11 6.88 -0.07
CA ASN A 89 9.67 6.67 0.13
C ASN A 89 8.83 7.19 -1.07
N ILE A 90 8.85 6.46 -2.20
CA ILE A 90 8.23 6.83 -3.48
C ILE A 90 6.73 7.08 -3.28
N SER A 91 5.97 6.09 -2.78
CA SER A 91 4.52 6.19 -2.59
C SER A 91 4.14 7.29 -1.58
N THR A 92 4.96 7.55 -0.54
CA THR A 92 4.72 8.63 0.41
C THR A 92 4.87 9.99 -0.26
N THR A 93 5.94 10.18 -1.03
CA THR A 93 6.19 11.42 -1.79
C THR A 93 5.11 11.63 -2.87
N ALA A 94 4.73 10.57 -3.60
CA ALA A 94 3.64 10.63 -4.57
C ALA A 94 2.30 11.01 -3.93
N GLY A 95 2.03 10.58 -2.70
CA GLY A 95 0.83 10.93 -1.94
C GLY A 95 0.61 12.44 -1.81
N PHE A 96 1.66 13.23 -1.57
CA PHE A 96 1.57 14.70 -1.55
C PHE A 96 1.20 15.27 -2.92
N VAL A 97 1.77 14.73 -4.00
CA VAL A 97 1.47 15.19 -5.37
C VAL A 97 0.03 14.86 -5.75
N ILE A 98 -0.44 13.65 -5.44
CA ILE A 98 -1.81 13.20 -5.66
C ILE A 98 -2.80 14.11 -4.90
N SER A 99 -2.55 14.35 -3.62
CA SER A 99 -3.39 15.24 -2.80
C SER A 99 -3.41 16.67 -3.35
N ALA A 100 -2.25 17.21 -3.74
CA ALA A 100 -2.14 18.56 -4.30
C ALA A 100 -2.80 18.70 -5.68
N SER A 101 -3.08 17.58 -6.39
CA SER A 101 -3.88 17.56 -7.61
C SER A 101 -5.39 17.57 -7.37
N GLY A 102 -5.81 17.64 -6.08
CA GLY A 102 -7.22 17.73 -5.67
C GLY A 102 -7.88 16.37 -5.41
N ILE A 103 -7.12 15.30 -5.21
CA ILE A 103 -7.61 13.96 -4.86
C ILE A 103 -7.41 13.74 -3.36
N LYS A 104 -8.43 13.24 -2.66
CA LYS A 104 -8.32 12.94 -1.24
C LYS A 104 -7.57 11.62 -1.02
N VAL A 105 -6.45 11.70 -0.28
CA VAL A 105 -5.54 10.57 -0.05
C VAL A 105 -5.65 10.10 1.40
N ALA A 106 -6.09 8.87 1.60
CA ALA A 106 -6.13 8.20 2.89
C ALA A 106 -5.02 7.15 2.95
N LYS A 107 -3.80 7.58 3.30
CA LYS A 107 -2.64 6.69 3.31
C LYS A 107 -2.58 5.89 4.60
N HIS A 108 -2.56 4.56 4.47
CA HIS A 108 -2.28 3.65 5.57
C HIS A 108 -0.82 3.21 5.53
N GLY A 109 -0.17 3.11 6.67
CA GLY A 109 1.23 2.74 6.68
C GLY A 109 1.84 2.53 8.06
N ASN A 110 3.09 2.06 8.06
CA ASN A 110 3.81 1.71 9.28
C ASN A 110 5.26 2.26 9.24
N ARG A 111 5.97 2.06 10.35
CA ARG A 111 7.42 2.17 10.39
C ARG A 111 8.06 1.04 9.59
N SER A 112 9.31 1.22 9.24
CA SER A 112 10.08 0.18 8.57
C SER A 112 10.23 -1.08 9.43
N VAL A 113 10.19 -2.23 8.75
CA VAL A 113 10.54 -3.53 9.34
C VAL A 113 11.88 -4.03 8.81
N SER A 114 12.16 -3.82 7.52
CA SER A 114 13.36 -4.32 6.84
C SER A 114 14.19 -3.23 6.16
N SER A 115 13.56 -2.13 5.72
CA SER A 115 14.25 -0.99 5.11
C SER A 115 14.76 0.00 6.17
N LYS A 116 15.55 1.00 5.75
CA LYS A 116 16.10 2.03 6.65
C LYS A 116 15.05 3.07 7.08
N CYS A 117 13.96 3.23 6.33
CA CYS A 117 12.94 4.24 6.58
C CYS A 117 11.57 3.80 6.02
N GLY A 118 10.59 3.61 6.88
CA GLY A 118 9.20 3.37 6.50
C GLY A 118 8.43 4.68 6.23
N ALA A 119 7.20 4.55 5.75
CA ALA A 119 6.33 5.71 5.48
C ALA A 119 6.13 6.59 6.72
N ALA A 120 5.89 5.98 7.88
CA ALA A 120 5.72 6.70 9.14
C ALA A 120 6.98 7.43 9.56
N ASP A 121 8.16 6.82 9.38
CA ASP A 121 9.44 7.44 9.74
C ASP A 121 9.73 8.70 8.90
N CYS A 122 9.45 8.60 7.59
CA CYS A 122 9.60 9.72 6.66
C CYS A 122 8.62 10.87 7.00
N LEU A 123 7.35 10.54 7.23
CA LEU A 123 6.33 11.54 7.58
C LEU A 123 6.62 12.22 8.93
N GLU A 124 7.10 11.48 9.93
CA GLU A 124 7.53 12.03 11.21
C GLU A 124 8.69 13.03 11.03
N ALA A 125 9.68 12.70 10.19
CA ALA A 125 10.79 13.60 9.86
C ALA A 125 10.36 14.81 9.02
N LEU A 126 9.23 14.73 8.30
CA LEU A 126 8.57 15.86 7.64
C LEU A 126 7.75 16.73 8.61
N GLY A 127 7.58 16.30 9.88
CA GLY A 127 6.84 17.03 10.91
C GLY A 127 5.40 16.55 11.13
N THR A 128 4.96 15.48 10.47
CA THR A 128 3.61 14.93 10.62
C THR A 128 3.46 14.25 11.98
N LYS A 129 2.35 14.52 12.68
CA LYS A 129 1.94 13.76 13.86
C LYS A 129 1.33 12.43 13.44
N LEU A 130 1.90 11.32 13.93
CA LEU A 130 1.47 9.97 13.51
C LEU A 130 0.24 9.47 14.28
N GLU A 131 0.09 9.87 15.55
CA GLU A 131 -0.92 9.31 16.44
C GLU A 131 -2.23 10.11 16.43
N LEU A 132 -2.71 10.47 15.24
CA LEU A 132 -4.01 11.09 15.07
C LEU A 132 -5.14 10.05 15.17
N ASP A 133 -6.25 10.41 15.81
CA ASP A 133 -7.45 9.57 15.86
C ASP A 133 -8.29 9.70 14.57
N ALA A 134 -9.37 8.92 14.47
CA ALA A 134 -10.22 8.92 13.28
C ALA A 134 -10.79 10.30 12.95
N LYS A 135 -11.30 11.04 13.96
CA LYS A 135 -11.88 12.39 13.76
C LYS A 135 -10.84 13.41 13.33
N GLN A 136 -9.63 13.31 13.88
CA GLN A 136 -8.52 14.18 13.47
C GLN A 136 -8.10 13.89 12.03
N ASN A 137 -8.05 12.63 11.63
CA ASN A 137 -7.74 12.24 10.25
C ASN A 137 -8.87 12.60 9.27
N GLU A 138 -10.15 12.55 9.67
CA GLU A 138 -11.27 13.09 8.88
C GLU A 138 -11.09 14.61 8.64
N LYS A 139 -10.75 15.35 9.69
CA LYS A 139 -10.46 16.78 9.58
C LYS A 139 -9.27 17.05 8.63
N MET A 140 -8.20 16.23 8.71
CA MET A 140 -7.07 16.34 7.77
C MET A 140 -7.50 16.10 6.32
N LEU A 141 -8.39 15.14 6.06
CA LEU A 141 -8.95 14.93 4.73
C LEU A 141 -9.76 16.14 4.24
N ASP A 142 -10.51 16.80 5.11
CA ASP A 142 -11.29 17.98 4.75
C ASP A 142 -10.42 19.20 4.45
N GLU A 143 -9.48 19.51 5.33
CA GLU A 143 -8.68 20.73 5.28
C GLU A 143 -7.48 20.63 4.33
N ILE A 144 -6.79 19.49 4.38
CA ILE A 144 -5.53 19.28 3.64
C ILE A 144 -5.73 18.36 2.44
N GLY A 145 -6.75 17.46 2.47
CA GLY A 145 -6.99 16.46 1.43
C GLY A 145 -6.06 15.23 1.54
N MET A 146 -5.32 15.09 2.64
CA MET A 146 -4.48 13.93 2.90
C MET A 146 -4.47 13.62 4.39
N CYS A 147 -4.58 12.34 4.74
CA CYS A 147 -4.36 11.85 6.10
C CYS A 147 -3.40 10.67 6.12
N PHE A 148 -2.84 10.40 7.30
CA PHE A 148 -2.00 9.24 7.54
C PHE A 148 -2.54 8.41 8.70
N MET A 149 -2.90 7.16 8.42
CA MET A 149 -3.38 6.20 9.40
C MET A 149 -2.23 5.31 9.84
N PHE A 150 -1.72 5.55 11.03
CA PHE A 150 -0.60 4.79 11.58
C PHE A 150 -1.06 3.39 12.00
N ALA A 151 -0.58 2.34 11.32
CA ALA A 151 -1.07 0.97 11.46
C ALA A 151 -1.15 0.46 12.91
N PRO A 152 -0.16 0.68 13.83
CA PRO A 152 -0.27 0.24 15.21
C PRO A 152 -1.44 0.85 15.99
N LYS A 153 -1.83 2.08 15.66
CA LYS A 153 -2.97 2.76 16.29
C LYS A 153 -4.29 2.25 15.76
N TYR A 154 -4.40 2.05 14.45
CA TYR A 154 -5.65 1.66 13.80
C TYR A 154 -5.95 0.16 13.89
N HIS A 155 -4.91 -0.68 13.98
CA HIS A 155 -5.02 -2.14 14.06
C HIS A 155 -4.48 -2.67 15.40
N SER A 156 -5.06 -2.24 16.51
CA SER A 156 -4.63 -2.66 17.85
C SER A 156 -4.69 -4.18 18.08
N SER A 157 -5.56 -4.89 17.37
CA SER A 157 -5.67 -6.35 17.39
C SER A 157 -4.42 -7.07 16.87
N MET A 158 -3.56 -6.40 16.09
CA MET A 158 -2.30 -6.97 15.62
C MET A 158 -1.33 -7.32 16.75
N LYS A 159 -1.55 -6.79 17.97
CA LYS A 159 -0.74 -7.14 19.15
C LYS A 159 -0.70 -8.65 19.43
N TYR A 160 -1.73 -9.40 19.03
CA TYR A 160 -1.79 -10.86 19.22
C TYR A 160 -0.98 -11.63 18.16
N ALA A 161 -0.90 -11.15 16.93
CA ALA A 161 -0.17 -11.81 15.84
C ALA A 161 1.29 -11.33 15.71
N SER A 162 1.58 -10.06 16.07
CA SER A 162 2.90 -9.45 15.84
C SER A 162 4.07 -10.13 16.56
N PRO A 163 3.96 -10.58 17.83
CA PRO A 163 5.04 -11.33 18.48
C PRO A 163 5.36 -12.63 17.75
N VAL A 164 4.32 -13.42 17.44
CA VAL A 164 4.46 -14.71 16.74
C VAL A 164 5.10 -14.53 15.36
N ARG A 165 4.67 -13.53 14.59
CA ARG A 165 5.26 -13.22 13.29
C ARG A 165 6.76 -12.90 13.39
N ARG A 166 7.16 -12.18 14.43
CA ARG A 166 8.56 -11.82 14.67
C ARG A 166 9.41 -13.03 14.99
N GLU A 167 8.90 -13.94 15.81
CA GLU A 167 9.60 -15.18 16.17
C GLU A 167 9.69 -16.14 15.00
N LEU A 168 8.64 -16.24 14.17
CA LEU A 168 8.64 -17.07 12.97
C LEU A 168 9.72 -16.63 11.96
N GLY A 169 9.98 -15.33 11.81
CA GLY A 169 11.00 -14.81 10.92
C GLY A 169 10.79 -15.12 9.43
N ILE A 170 9.58 -15.57 9.04
CA ILE A 170 9.23 -15.89 7.65
C ILE A 170 8.13 -14.96 7.14
N ARG A 171 8.01 -14.84 5.82
CA ARG A 171 6.86 -14.17 5.19
C ARG A 171 5.60 -15.00 5.40
N THR A 172 4.51 -14.34 5.78
CA THR A 172 3.19 -14.93 5.99
C THR A 172 2.14 -14.08 5.27
N VAL A 173 0.89 -14.51 5.28
CA VAL A 173 -0.23 -13.74 4.72
C VAL A 173 -0.29 -12.29 5.25
N PHE A 174 0.15 -12.02 6.46
CA PHE A 174 0.21 -10.66 7.00
C PHE A 174 1.15 -9.71 6.24
N ASN A 175 2.06 -10.22 5.41
CA ASN A 175 2.91 -9.37 4.57
C ASN A 175 2.16 -8.72 3.40
N ILE A 176 1.02 -9.30 3.01
CA ILE A 176 0.16 -8.78 1.94
C ILE A 176 -1.14 -8.16 2.46
N LEU A 177 -1.52 -8.43 3.72
CA LEU A 177 -2.79 -7.93 4.29
C LEU A 177 -2.75 -6.44 4.63
N GLY A 178 -1.58 -5.86 4.92
CA GLY A 178 -1.47 -4.43 5.27
C GLY A 178 -2.12 -3.50 4.24
N PRO A 179 -1.71 -3.56 2.96
CA PRO A 179 -2.32 -2.77 1.89
C PRO A 179 -3.80 -3.07 1.60
N LEU A 180 -4.31 -4.23 2.03
CA LEU A 180 -5.70 -4.64 1.83
C LEU A 180 -6.62 -4.20 2.98
N ALA A 181 -6.04 -3.75 4.09
CA ALA A 181 -6.76 -3.47 5.34
C ALA A 181 -6.85 -1.97 5.67
N ASN A 182 -6.94 -1.11 4.66
CA ASN A 182 -7.07 0.34 4.85
C ASN A 182 -8.28 0.69 5.74
N PRO A 183 -8.08 1.37 6.89
CA PRO A 183 -9.16 1.68 7.84
C PRO A 183 -10.23 2.66 7.32
N ALA A 184 -9.91 3.44 6.28
CA ALA A 184 -10.85 4.34 5.62
C ALA A 184 -11.60 3.68 4.44
N ASN A 185 -11.38 2.38 4.20
CA ASN A 185 -11.99 1.65 3.09
C ASN A 185 -11.84 2.37 1.74
N ALA A 186 -10.64 2.90 1.46
CA ALA A 186 -10.36 3.59 0.21
C ALA A 186 -10.86 2.76 -0.98
N ASN A 187 -11.69 3.38 -1.81
CA ASN A 187 -12.34 2.70 -2.93
C ASN A 187 -11.61 2.89 -4.27
N ARG A 188 -10.48 3.61 -4.23
CA ARG A 188 -9.51 3.74 -5.33
C ARG A 188 -8.11 3.50 -4.78
N GLN A 189 -7.30 2.69 -5.49
CA GLN A 189 -6.02 2.28 -4.92
C GLN A 189 -4.97 1.98 -6.00
N LEU A 190 -3.73 2.41 -5.76
CA LEU A 190 -2.53 1.89 -6.41
C LEU A 190 -1.73 1.10 -5.37
N MET A 191 -1.57 -0.21 -5.62
CA MET A 191 -0.89 -1.14 -4.72
C MET A 191 0.30 -1.78 -5.40
N GLY A 192 1.50 -1.61 -4.85
CA GLY A 192 2.69 -2.33 -5.27
C GLY A 192 2.87 -3.65 -4.54
N VAL A 193 3.46 -4.64 -5.21
CA VAL A 193 3.73 -5.96 -4.65
C VAL A 193 5.18 -6.38 -4.92
N TYR A 194 5.76 -7.15 -3.98
CA TYR A 194 7.16 -7.60 -4.02
C TYR A 194 7.40 -8.83 -4.92
N GLN A 195 6.37 -9.41 -5.51
CA GLN A 195 6.46 -10.58 -6.39
C GLN A 195 5.42 -10.49 -7.51
N GLU A 196 5.81 -10.90 -8.72
CA GLU A 196 4.98 -10.85 -9.93
C GLU A 196 3.70 -11.67 -9.79
N GLU A 197 3.79 -12.85 -9.20
CA GLU A 197 2.68 -13.80 -9.02
C GLU A 197 1.55 -13.25 -8.14
N LEU A 198 1.81 -12.20 -7.36
CA LEU A 198 0.81 -11.54 -6.51
C LEU A 198 -0.04 -10.52 -7.25
N VAL A 199 0.35 -10.07 -8.44
CA VAL A 199 -0.29 -8.95 -9.14
C VAL A 199 -1.76 -9.23 -9.43
N GLU A 200 -2.08 -10.28 -10.16
CA GLU A 200 -3.46 -10.62 -10.53
C GLU A 200 -4.30 -11.10 -9.33
N PRO A 201 -3.80 -12.01 -8.46
CA PRO A 201 -4.57 -12.43 -7.29
C PRO A 201 -4.95 -11.26 -6.38
N LEU A 202 -4.02 -10.35 -6.07
CA LEU A 202 -4.33 -9.23 -5.19
C LEU A 202 -5.18 -8.15 -5.86
N ALA A 203 -5.11 -7.99 -7.18
CA ALA A 203 -6.08 -7.18 -7.92
C ALA A 203 -7.51 -7.74 -7.78
N LYS A 204 -7.67 -9.07 -7.83
CA LYS A 204 -8.95 -9.73 -7.61
C LYS A 204 -9.44 -9.56 -6.17
N VAL A 205 -8.54 -9.70 -5.19
CA VAL A 205 -8.86 -9.45 -3.77
C VAL A 205 -9.32 -8.00 -3.56
N LEU A 206 -8.60 -7.00 -4.08
CA LEU A 206 -9.00 -5.59 -3.98
C LEU A 206 -10.39 -5.35 -4.59
N SER A 207 -10.66 -5.94 -5.75
CA SER A 207 -11.98 -5.88 -6.40
C SER A 207 -13.08 -6.49 -5.52
N ASN A 208 -12.82 -7.64 -4.88
CA ASN A 208 -13.74 -8.29 -3.95
C ASN A 208 -13.97 -7.42 -2.70
N LEU A 209 -12.96 -6.70 -2.24
CA LEU A 209 -13.01 -5.78 -1.09
C LEU A 209 -13.66 -4.42 -1.41
N GLY A 210 -14.16 -4.21 -2.64
CA GLY A 210 -14.92 -3.03 -3.01
C GLY A 210 -14.13 -1.91 -3.67
N VAL A 211 -12.87 -2.13 -4.06
CA VAL A 211 -12.12 -1.16 -4.88
C VAL A 211 -12.79 -1.07 -6.25
N LYS A 212 -13.30 0.12 -6.58
CA LYS A 212 -14.01 0.40 -7.83
C LYS A 212 -13.04 0.63 -8.98
N ARG A 213 -11.94 1.32 -8.71
CA ARG A 213 -10.89 1.62 -9.66
C ARG A 213 -9.54 1.60 -8.97
N GLY A 214 -8.59 0.85 -9.52
CA GLY A 214 -7.27 0.71 -8.93
C GLY A 214 -6.34 -0.08 -9.82
N ALA A 215 -5.12 -0.32 -9.34
CA ALA A 215 -4.19 -1.21 -9.98
C ALA A 215 -3.29 -1.89 -8.94
N VAL A 216 -2.90 -3.12 -9.22
CA VAL A 216 -1.79 -3.79 -8.55
C VAL A 216 -0.62 -3.83 -9.50
N VAL A 217 0.57 -3.48 -9.02
CA VAL A 217 1.76 -3.28 -9.85
C VAL A 217 2.98 -4.01 -9.30
N TYR A 218 3.88 -4.41 -10.20
CA TYR A 218 5.17 -5.02 -9.90
C TYR A 218 6.21 -4.53 -10.89
N GLY A 219 7.25 -3.88 -10.42
CA GLY A 219 8.40 -3.50 -11.25
C GLY A 219 9.24 -4.73 -11.60
N TYR A 220 9.57 -4.93 -12.88
CA TYR A 220 10.40 -6.07 -13.31
C TYR A 220 11.85 -6.04 -12.80
N ASP A 221 12.20 -5.00 -12.05
CA ASP A 221 13.42 -4.91 -11.25
C ASP A 221 13.22 -5.33 -9.78
N GLY A 222 12.04 -5.87 -9.44
CA GLY A 222 11.68 -6.37 -8.12
C GLY A 222 10.96 -5.35 -7.23
N LEU A 223 10.74 -4.12 -7.72
CA LEU A 223 10.21 -3.01 -6.93
C LEU A 223 8.69 -3.14 -6.74
N ASP A 224 8.20 -2.90 -5.51
CA ASP A 224 6.77 -2.83 -5.19
C ASP A 224 6.16 -1.43 -5.46
N GLU A 225 6.53 -0.85 -6.60
CA GLU A 225 6.07 0.45 -7.11
C GLU A 225 6.08 0.42 -8.66
N ILE A 226 5.55 1.44 -9.31
CA ILE A 226 5.85 1.67 -10.72
C ILE A 226 7.29 2.16 -10.81
N THR A 227 8.16 1.34 -11.40
CA THR A 227 9.59 1.62 -11.45
C THR A 227 9.95 2.61 -12.54
N ALA A 228 11.00 3.42 -12.31
CA ALA A 228 11.65 4.23 -13.32
C ALA A 228 12.86 3.52 -13.97
N CYS A 229 13.22 2.31 -13.51
CA CYS A 229 14.44 1.60 -13.94
C CYS A 229 14.15 0.48 -14.93
N ASN A 230 12.90 0.05 -15.05
CA ASN A 230 12.47 -1.05 -15.91
C ASN A 230 10.99 -0.86 -16.28
N LYS A 231 10.42 -1.84 -16.98
CA LYS A 231 8.98 -1.96 -17.18
C LYS A 231 8.29 -2.39 -15.89
N THR A 232 7.00 -2.13 -15.79
CA THR A 232 6.14 -2.51 -14.69
C THR A 232 4.98 -3.35 -15.19
N LEU A 233 4.74 -4.52 -14.58
CA LEU A 233 3.51 -5.27 -14.78
C LEU A 233 2.38 -4.56 -14.02
N VAL A 234 1.25 -4.38 -14.67
CA VAL A 234 0.07 -3.70 -14.13
C VAL A 234 -1.14 -4.58 -14.31
N CYS A 235 -1.89 -4.84 -13.24
CA CYS A 235 -3.25 -5.38 -13.32
C CYS A 235 -4.23 -4.30 -12.85
N GLU A 236 -4.90 -3.65 -13.79
CA GLU A 236 -5.86 -2.58 -13.55
C GLU A 236 -7.25 -3.14 -13.24
N ILE A 237 -7.89 -2.55 -12.24
CA ILE A 237 -9.26 -2.83 -11.80
C ILE A 237 -10.14 -1.68 -12.26
N LYS A 238 -11.19 -2.00 -13.01
CA LYS A 238 -12.24 -1.05 -13.37
C LYS A 238 -13.61 -1.74 -13.35
N ASP A 239 -14.50 -1.32 -12.46
CA ASP A 239 -15.85 -1.85 -12.34
C ASP A 239 -15.89 -3.39 -12.32
N LYS A 240 -15.08 -3.98 -11.43
CA LYS A 240 -14.87 -5.43 -11.24
C LYS A 240 -14.21 -6.18 -12.43
N LYS A 241 -13.87 -5.48 -13.51
CA LYS A 241 -13.08 -6.05 -14.61
C LYS A 241 -11.61 -5.84 -14.35
N LEU A 242 -10.82 -6.86 -14.69
CA LEU A 242 -9.37 -6.83 -14.58
C LEU A 242 -8.75 -6.76 -15.99
N LYS A 243 -7.70 -5.96 -16.14
CA LYS A 243 -6.93 -5.86 -17.37
C LYS A 243 -5.44 -5.82 -17.04
N THR A 244 -4.70 -6.81 -17.50
CA THR A 244 -3.25 -6.89 -17.30
C THR A 244 -2.52 -6.34 -18.52
N TYR A 245 -1.50 -5.53 -18.28
CA TYR A 245 -0.61 -4.96 -19.30
C TYR A 245 0.74 -4.55 -18.70
N THR A 246 1.69 -4.23 -19.57
CA THR A 246 3.01 -3.70 -19.16
C THR A 246 3.07 -2.20 -19.41
N LEU A 247 3.54 -1.45 -18.43
CA LEU A 247 3.84 -0.02 -18.52
C LEU A 247 5.36 0.14 -18.72
N ASP A 248 5.74 0.91 -19.71
CA ASP A 248 7.14 1.26 -19.98
C ASP A 248 7.33 2.77 -19.75
N PRO A 249 8.23 3.23 -18.87
CA PRO A 249 8.52 4.65 -18.67
C PRO A 249 8.88 5.40 -19.94
N ARG A 250 9.48 4.71 -20.92
CA ARG A 250 9.90 5.32 -22.19
C ARG A 250 8.72 5.74 -23.07
N ASP A 251 7.56 5.10 -22.92
CA ASP A 251 6.32 5.49 -23.61
C ASP A 251 5.81 6.86 -23.12
N TYR A 252 6.35 7.34 -22.00
CA TYR A 252 6.03 8.63 -21.39
C TYR A 252 7.21 9.63 -21.44
N GLY A 253 8.21 9.35 -22.27
CA GLY A 253 9.36 10.23 -22.46
C GLY A 253 10.39 10.21 -21.33
N MET A 254 10.43 9.13 -20.55
CA MET A 254 11.37 8.94 -19.45
C MET A 254 12.32 7.79 -19.79
N GLU A 255 13.62 8.07 -19.87
CA GLU A 255 14.65 7.04 -20.01
C GLU A 255 14.76 6.21 -18.73
N TYR A 256 15.22 4.96 -18.85
CA TYR A 256 15.48 4.13 -17.69
C TYR A 256 16.58 4.73 -16.82
N ALA A 257 16.27 4.86 -15.53
CA ALA A 257 17.23 5.26 -14.53
C ALA A 257 18.09 4.06 -14.07
N ASN A 258 19.22 4.35 -13.43
CA ASN A 258 19.95 3.33 -12.69
C ASN A 258 19.28 3.15 -11.30
N SER A 259 19.13 1.91 -10.83
CA SER A 259 18.53 1.62 -9.53
C SER A 259 19.23 2.33 -8.35
N ALA A 260 20.55 2.53 -8.44
CA ALA A 260 21.31 3.30 -7.46
C ALA A 260 20.82 4.75 -7.31
N GLU A 261 20.21 5.34 -8.35
CA GLU A 261 19.64 6.69 -8.29
C GLU A 261 18.34 6.77 -7.48
N LEU A 262 17.66 5.62 -7.26
CA LEU A 262 16.43 5.55 -6.48
C LEU A 262 16.66 5.24 -5.00
N VAL A 263 17.89 4.93 -4.60
CA VAL A 263 18.21 4.59 -3.22
C VAL A 263 17.89 5.76 -2.29
N GLY A 264 17.22 5.43 -1.18
CA GLY A 264 16.96 6.32 -0.07
C GLY A 264 18.04 6.22 1.00
N GLY A 265 17.76 6.77 2.16
CA GLY A 265 18.64 6.77 3.31
C GLY A 265 17.87 6.59 4.62
N ASP A 266 18.36 7.23 5.67
CA ASP A 266 17.63 7.32 6.92
C ASP A 266 16.39 8.21 6.80
N LYS A 267 15.64 8.38 7.89
CA LYS A 267 14.41 9.16 7.88
C LYS A 267 14.62 10.65 7.50
N ASN A 268 15.75 11.24 7.88
CA ASN A 268 16.04 12.64 7.59
C ASN A 268 16.45 12.83 6.13
N GLU A 269 17.26 11.90 5.60
CA GLU A 269 17.63 11.86 4.18
C GLU A 269 16.40 11.67 3.30
N ASN A 270 15.49 10.74 3.64
CA ASN A 270 14.26 10.52 2.89
C ASN A 270 13.30 11.72 2.96
N ALA A 271 13.20 12.38 4.11
CA ALA A 271 12.43 13.61 4.24
C ALA A 271 13.02 14.72 3.37
N GLN A 272 14.36 14.84 3.30
CA GLN A 272 15.01 15.84 2.43
C GLN A 272 14.79 15.51 0.95
N ILE A 273 14.95 14.25 0.52
CA ILE A 273 14.62 13.80 -0.83
C ILE A 273 13.18 14.17 -1.20
N THR A 274 12.24 13.94 -0.29
CA THR A 274 10.83 14.32 -0.50
C THR A 274 10.68 15.82 -0.72
N ARG A 275 11.27 16.66 0.16
CA ARG A 275 11.22 18.13 -0.01
C ARG A 275 11.83 18.58 -1.33
N ASP A 276 12.98 18.06 -1.71
CA ASP A 276 13.67 18.41 -2.95
C ASP A 276 12.82 18.10 -4.19
N ILE A 277 12.18 16.93 -4.21
CA ILE A 277 11.28 16.53 -5.31
C ILE A 277 10.07 17.43 -5.37
N LEU A 278 9.42 17.72 -4.23
CA LEU A 278 8.23 18.58 -4.18
C LEU A 278 8.56 20.02 -4.53
N ALA A 279 9.78 20.49 -4.25
CA ALA A 279 10.30 21.80 -4.68
C ALA A 279 10.70 21.85 -6.16
N GLY A 280 10.67 20.72 -6.88
CA GLY A 280 10.86 20.67 -8.34
C GLY A 280 12.21 20.14 -8.82
N THR A 281 13.06 19.60 -7.93
CA THR A 281 14.34 19.01 -8.32
C THR A 281 14.14 17.91 -9.36
N LEU A 282 14.89 17.98 -10.47
CA LEU A 282 14.81 17.02 -11.57
C LEU A 282 15.64 15.78 -11.27
N GLY A 283 15.35 14.67 -11.98
CA GLY A 283 16.14 13.44 -11.93
C GLY A 283 15.28 12.18 -11.76
N ALA A 284 15.95 11.05 -11.62
CA ALA A 284 15.33 9.72 -11.56
C ALA A 284 14.28 9.58 -10.43
N LYS A 285 14.57 10.12 -9.24
CA LYS A 285 13.63 10.09 -8.10
C LYS A 285 12.33 10.83 -8.42
N ARG A 286 12.43 12.00 -9.06
CA ARG A 286 11.23 12.73 -9.51
C ARG A 286 10.46 11.93 -10.55
N ASN A 287 11.12 11.29 -11.51
CA ASN A 287 10.47 10.47 -12.52
C ASN A 287 9.69 9.31 -11.89
N ALA A 288 10.25 8.63 -10.90
CA ALA A 288 9.55 7.60 -10.15
C ALA A 288 8.28 8.15 -9.47
N VAL A 289 8.36 9.34 -8.85
CA VAL A 289 7.19 10.01 -8.24
C VAL A 289 6.16 10.38 -9.32
N LEU A 290 6.57 10.89 -10.48
CA LEU A 290 5.67 11.27 -11.58
C LEU A 290 4.92 10.05 -12.13
N LEU A 291 5.57 8.90 -12.29
CA LEU A 291 4.95 7.66 -12.76
C LEU A 291 3.88 7.17 -11.76
N ASN A 292 4.23 7.09 -10.48
CA ASN A 292 3.32 6.60 -9.43
C ASN A 292 2.18 7.59 -9.16
N ALA A 293 2.45 8.89 -9.06
CA ALA A 293 1.43 9.91 -8.90
C ALA A 293 0.56 10.05 -10.16
N GLY A 294 1.16 9.99 -11.35
CA GLY A 294 0.45 10.08 -12.62
C GLY A 294 -0.54 8.92 -12.81
N MET A 295 -0.10 7.68 -12.56
CA MET A 295 -0.97 6.51 -12.56
C MET A 295 -2.10 6.66 -11.54
N SER A 296 -1.80 7.13 -10.34
CA SER A 296 -2.79 7.36 -9.30
C SER A 296 -3.83 8.41 -9.71
N ILE A 297 -3.42 9.51 -10.34
CA ILE A 297 -4.32 10.56 -10.83
C ILE A 297 -5.21 10.02 -11.96
N TYR A 298 -4.66 9.21 -12.88
CA TYR A 298 -5.42 8.51 -13.91
C TYR A 298 -6.48 7.59 -13.31
N LEU A 299 -6.11 6.80 -12.29
CA LEU A 299 -7.04 5.92 -11.58
C LEU A 299 -8.10 6.67 -10.77
N ALA A 300 -7.78 7.87 -10.29
CA ALA A 300 -8.69 8.67 -9.46
C ALA A 300 -9.69 9.50 -10.26
N LYS A 301 -9.39 9.84 -11.52
CA LYS A 301 -10.22 10.71 -12.35
C LYS A 301 -10.63 10.02 -13.64
N ASP A 302 -11.93 10.02 -13.95
CA ASP A 302 -12.43 9.45 -15.20
C ASP A 302 -12.09 10.34 -16.40
N GLY A 303 -11.93 9.71 -17.58
CA GLY A 303 -11.69 10.42 -18.84
C GLY A 303 -10.24 10.83 -19.10
N LEU A 304 -9.32 10.55 -18.18
CA LEU A 304 -7.89 10.79 -18.38
C LEU A 304 -7.21 9.57 -19.02
N SER A 305 -6.08 9.82 -19.69
CA SER A 305 -5.06 8.82 -19.99
C SER A 305 -3.98 8.81 -18.90
N ILE A 306 -3.11 7.79 -18.87
CA ILE A 306 -1.95 7.76 -17.96
C ILE A 306 -1.03 8.96 -18.23
N GLN A 307 -0.82 9.33 -19.53
CA GLN A 307 -0.04 10.51 -19.91
C GLN A 307 -0.64 11.80 -19.32
N ASP A 308 -1.97 11.96 -19.34
CA ASP A 308 -2.64 13.11 -18.72
C ASP A 308 -2.38 13.16 -17.22
N GLY A 309 -2.46 12.00 -16.56
CA GLY A 309 -2.15 11.88 -15.13
C GLY A 309 -0.71 12.31 -14.81
N ILE A 310 0.27 11.86 -15.61
CA ILE A 310 1.68 12.24 -15.46
C ILE A 310 1.86 13.75 -15.70
N ASN A 311 1.21 14.32 -16.72
CA ASN A 311 1.27 15.75 -16.99
C ASN A 311 0.69 16.58 -15.84
N ILE A 312 -0.44 16.14 -15.24
CA ILE A 312 -1.03 16.78 -14.07
C ILE A 312 -0.09 16.69 -12.85
N ALA A 313 0.55 15.53 -12.63
CA ALA A 313 1.52 15.37 -11.56
C ALA A 313 2.72 16.32 -11.74
N LYS A 314 3.26 16.39 -12.95
CA LYS A 314 4.35 17.31 -13.33
C LYS A 314 3.97 18.76 -13.07
N ASP A 315 2.83 19.20 -13.60
CA ASP A 315 2.31 20.55 -13.39
C ASP A 315 2.10 20.89 -11.91
N THR A 316 1.68 19.91 -11.12
CA THR A 316 1.44 20.09 -9.67
C THR A 316 2.75 20.35 -8.92
N ILE A 317 3.83 19.68 -9.30
CA ILE A 317 5.17 19.93 -8.75
C ILE A 317 5.69 21.28 -9.28
N ASP A 318 5.72 21.48 -10.59
CA ASP A 318 6.34 22.66 -11.25
C ASP A 318 5.69 23.99 -10.82
N LYS A 319 4.40 23.97 -10.47
CA LYS A 319 3.67 25.13 -9.94
C LYS A 319 3.77 25.30 -8.42
N GLY A 320 4.59 24.47 -7.74
CA GLY A 320 4.81 24.50 -6.30
C GLY A 320 3.56 24.15 -5.46
N LYS A 321 2.56 23.49 -6.04
CA LYS A 321 1.34 23.10 -5.30
C LYS A 321 1.63 21.95 -4.33
N ALA A 322 2.49 21.03 -4.74
CA ALA A 322 2.88 19.87 -3.93
C ALA A 322 3.74 20.30 -2.73
N ASP A 323 4.67 21.25 -2.93
CA ASP A 323 5.51 21.80 -1.88
C ASP A 323 4.68 22.50 -0.80
N ARG A 324 3.77 23.40 -1.22
CA ARG A 324 2.85 24.06 -0.26
C ARG A 324 2.02 23.07 0.55
N LYS A 325 1.67 21.91 -0.03
CA LYS A 325 0.91 20.86 0.64
C LYS A 325 1.71 20.17 1.74
N ALA A 326 3.01 20.00 1.54
CA ALA A 326 3.90 19.37 2.50
C ALA A 326 4.22 20.24 3.73
N HIS A 327 3.92 21.53 3.67
CA HIS A 327 4.16 22.48 4.75
C HIS A 327 2.91 22.80 5.61
N VAL A 328 1.77 22.19 5.36
CA VAL A 328 0.53 22.32 6.13
C VAL A 328 0.41 21.18 7.14
#